data_61cec9e9b194123f0d2a2e2a90e8d98f
#
_entry.id   61cec9e9b194123f0d2a2e2a90e8d98f
#
_cell.length_a   1.000
_cell.length_b   1.000
_cell.length_c   1.000
_cell.angle_alpha   90.00
_cell.angle_beta   90.00
_cell.angle_gamma   90.00
#
_symmetry.space_group_name_H-M   'P 1'
#
loop_
_entity.id
_entity.type
_entity.pdbx_description
1 polymer ?
#
loop_
_entity_poly.entity_id
_entity_poly.type
_entity_poly.pdbx_seq_one_letter_code
_entity_poly.pdbx_strand_id
1 'polypeptide(L)'
;LWRGQTPQGFRYEAILAAHRAAARAPARDFTDDAGVAEWFGLDVALVEGSEENRKLTTTEDLRIADDLLRPEGARAAATIRVASGYDVHAFGPGDAVVLCGVSIPHAKKLVGHSDADVGLHALTDALLGSIAEGDIGVHFPPSDARWRGAASEIFLKHAAAKVRERGGEIVHVDVTLLCEAPRIGPYREAMRARIAEMLGLAVAKVSIKATTNEGLGFIGRGEGIAAMATATVSLP
;
A
#
# COMPACT_ATOMS: atom_id res chain seq x y z
N LEU A 1 -34.90 -17.40 15.01
CA LEU A 1 -35.13 -15.97 15.14
C LEU A 1 -34.84 -15.32 13.78
N TRP A 2 -35.83 -14.64 13.21
CA TRP A 2 -35.70 -13.88 11.97
C TRP A 2 -35.44 -12.43 12.30
N ARG A 3 -34.64 -11.76 11.48
CA ARG A 3 -34.42 -10.31 11.58
C ARG A 3 -35.34 -9.62 10.56
N GLY A 4 -36.31 -8.84 11.05
CA GLY A 4 -37.16 -8.03 10.18
C GLY A 4 -36.35 -6.98 9.42
N GLN A 5 -36.58 -6.88 8.11
CA GLN A 5 -36.02 -5.82 7.26
C GLN A 5 -37.11 -4.79 6.93
N THR A 6 -36.70 -3.64 6.50
CA THR A 6 -37.61 -2.62 5.93
C THR A 6 -37.46 -2.58 4.41
N PRO A 7 -38.53 -2.23 3.64
CA PRO A 7 -39.84 -1.80 4.10
C PRO A 7 -40.73 -2.96 4.59
N GLN A 8 -41.67 -2.68 5.50
CA GLN A 8 -42.74 -3.57 5.88
C GLN A 8 -44.04 -3.08 5.26
N GLY A 9 -44.83 -3.98 4.69
CA GLY A 9 -46.06 -3.63 3.97
C GLY A 9 -47.31 -4.13 4.68
N PHE A 10 -48.31 -3.29 4.81
CA PHE A 10 -49.57 -3.61 5.45
C PHE A 10 -50.76 -3.02 4.69
N ARG A 11 -51.95 -3.62 4.85
CA ARG A 11 -53.18 -2.95 4.46
C ARG A 11 -53.42 -1.79 5.41
N TYR A 12 -53.57 -0.61 4.87
CA TYR A 12 -53.63 0.65 5.66
C TYR A 12 -54.60 0.59 6.83
N GLU A 13 -55.87 0.18 6.57
CA GLU A 13 -56.91 0.15 7.60
C GLU A 13 -56.61 -0.85 8.71
N ALA A 14 -56.02 -1.99 8.36
CA ALA A 14 -55.67 -3.04 9.32
C ALA A 14 -54.55 -2.57 10.27
N ILE A 15 -53.46 -2.03 9.72
CA ILE A 15 -52.35 -1.56 10.58
C ILE A 15 -52.73 -0.31 11.35
N LEU A 16 -53.56 0.57 10.79
CA LEU A 16 -54.09 1.73 11.53
C LEU A 16 -54.92 1.31 12.72
N ALA A 17 -55.81 0.29 12.57
CA ALA A 17 -56.59 -0.27 13.66
C ALA A 17 -55.67 -0.87 14.77
N ALA A 18 -54.63 -1.60 14.37
CA ALA A 18 -53.66 -2.19 15.28
C ALA A 18 -52.93 -1.10 16.09
N HIS A 19 -52.43 -0.03 15.46
CA HIS A 19 -51.78 1.10 16.14
C HIS A 19 -52.75 1.86 17.09
N ARG A 20 -53.99 2.07 16.67
CA ARG A 20 -55.00 2.69 17.52
C ARG A 20 -55.35 1.86 18.77
N ALA A 21 -55.31 0.53 18.63
CA ALA A 21 -55.48 -0.38 19.76
C ALA A 21 -54.26 -0.35 20.68
N ALA A 22 -53.04 -0.40 20.10
CA ALA A 22 -51.80 -0.33 20.84
C ALA A 22 -51.69 0.98 21.67
N ALA A 23 -52.09 2.12 21.10
CA ALA A 23 -52.08 3.40 21.79
C ALA A 23 -53.05 3.48 23.01
N ARG A 24 -54.01 2.57 23.09
CA ARG A 24 -54.99 2.49 24.23
C ARG A 24 -54.62 1.38 25.23
N ALA A 25 -53.67 0.53 24.88
CA ALA A 25 -53.21 -0.56 25.73
C ALA A 25 -52.18 -0.06 26.76
N PRO A 26 -51.95 -0.82 27.87
CA PRO A 26 -50.84 -0.53 28.76
C PRO A 26 -49.52 -0.49 27.97
N ALA A 27 -48.62 0.45 28.36
CA ALA A 27 -47.37 0.70 27.67
C ALA A 27 -46.60 -0.62 27.34
N ARG A 28 -46.35 -0.83 26.05
CA ARG A 28 -45.53 -1.91 25.51
C ARG A 28 -44.54 -1.30 24.51
N ASP A 29 -43.31 -1.75 24.57
CA ASP A 29 -42.31 -1.37 23.57
C ASP A 29 -42.44 -2.31 22.37
N PHE A 30 -42.84 -1.78 21.23
CA PHE A 30 -42.79 -2.47 19.95
C PHE A 30 -41.59 -1.96 19.18
N THR A 31 -40.83 -2.89 18.62
CA THR A 31 -39.60 -2.57 17.86
C THR A 31 -39.90 -2.13 16.44
N ASP A 32 -41.05 -2.59 15.89
CA ASP A 32 -41.50 -2.30 14.52
C ASP A 32 -43.02 -2.53 14.33
N ASP A 33 -43.51 -2.24 13.12
CA ASP A 33 -44.92 -2.36 12.78
C ASP A 33 -45.38 -3.82 12.70
N ALA A 34 -44.49 -4.76 12.36
CA ALA A 34 -44.83 -6.18 12.36
C ALA A 34 -45.16 -6.66 13.78
N GLY A 35 -44.41 -6.23 14.79
CA GLY A 35 -44.69 -6.53 16.19
C GLY A 35 -46.03 -5.98 16.66
N VAL A 36 -46.44 -4.80 16.20
CA VAL A 36 -47.78 -4.24 16.48
C VAL A 36 -48.87 -5.05 15.79
N ALA A 37 -48.65 -5.47 14.54
CA ALA A 37 -49.61 -6.27 13.77
C ALA A 37 -49.81 -7.66 14.40
N GLU A 38 -48.75 -8.35 14.78
CA GLU A 38 -48.82 -9.68 15.46
C GLU A 38 -49.54 -9.58 16.82
N TRP A 39 -49.19 -8.53 17.59
CA TRP A 39 -49.90 -8.31 18.88
C TRP A 39 -51.38 -8.07 18.72
N PHE A 40 -51.78 -7.40 17.63
CA PHE A 40 -53.20 -7.15 17.33
C PHE A 40 -53.91 -8.36 16.74
N GLY A 41 -53.17 -9.45 16.41
CA GLY A 41 -53.72 -10.68 15.87
C GLY A 41 -53.84 -10.69 14.34
N LEU A 42 -53.06 -9.84 13.65
CA LEU A 42 -52.96 -9.91 12.20
C LEU A 42 -51.92 -10.98 11.79
N ASP A 43 -52.24 -11.70 10.72
CA ASP A 43 -51.29 -12.63 10.11
C ASP A 43 -50.15 -11.84 9.44
N VAL A 44 -48.93 -12.14 9.89
CA VAL A 44 -47.71 -11.54 9.30
C VAL A 44 -46.97 -12.62 8.53
N ALA A 45 -46.85 -12.43 7.21
CA ALA A 45 -46.09 -13.32 6.35
C ALA A 45 -44.64 -12.83 6.22
N LEU A 46 -43.70 -13.76 6.36
CA LEU A 46 -42.28 -13.49 6.05
C LEU A 46 -42.05 -13.75 4.57
N VAL A 47 -41.43 -12.80 3.93
CA VAL A 47 -40.90 -12.94 2.55
C VAL A 47 -39.39 -12.92 2.58
N GLU A 48 -38.76 -13.64 1.69
CA GLU A 48 -37.31 -13.69 1.59
C GLU A 48 -36.78 -12.29 1.22
N GLY A 49 -35.87 -11.77 2.02
CA GLY A 49 -35.18 -10.50 1.81
C GLY A 49 -33.80 -10.69 1.17
N SER A 50 -33.07 -9.61 1.02
CA SER A 50 -31.68 -9.61 0.58
C SER A 50 -30.76 -9.12 1.66
N GLU A 51 -29.57 -9.72 1.78
CA GLU A 51 -28.52 -9.21 2.68
C GLU A 51 -28.03 -7.82 2.29
N GLU A 52 -28.22 -7.43 1.03
CA GLU A 52 -27.90 -6.10 0.52
C GLU A 52 -28.90 -5.02 0.98
N ASN A 53 -30.12 -5.43 1.38
CA ASN A 53 -31.13 -4.53 1.93
C ASN A 53 -30.82 -4.17 3.39
N ARG A 54 -29.87 -3.25 3.57
CA ARG A 54 -29.43 -2.78 4.89
C ARG A 54 -30.06 -1.44 5.24
N LYS A 55 -30.49 -1.31 6.48
CA LYS A 55 -30.90 -0.01 7.04
C LYS A 55 -29.64 0.80 7.30
N LEU A 56 -29.53 1.97 6.65
CA LEU A 56 -28.41 2.91 6.84
C LEU A 56 -28.65 3.71 8.12
N THR A 57 -27.91 3.44 9.17
CA THR A 57 -28.10 4.08 10.50
C THR A 57 -26.81 4.65 11.06
N THR A 58 -25.67 4.23 10.56
CA THR A 58 -24.35 4.67 11.02
C THR A 58 -23.54 5.27 9.87
N THR A 59 -22.50 6.02 10.20
CA THR A 59 -21.54 6.55 9.20
C THR A 59 -20.87 5.40 8.43
N GLU A 60 -20.65 4.27 9.08
CA GLU A 60 -20.07 3.09 8.44
C GLU A 60 -21.04 2.44 7.45
N ASP A 61 -22.34 2.36 7.78
CA ASP A 61 -23.36 1.90 6.83
C ASP A 61 -23.41 2.78 5.58
N LEU A 62 -23.26 4.10 5.74
CA LEU A 62 -23.21 5.04 4.62
C LEU A 62 -21.98 4.81 3.74
N ARG A 63 -20.80 4.54 4.31
CA ARG A 63 -19.58 4.21 3.54
C ARG A 63 -19.75 2.93 2.74
N ILE A 64 -20.30 1.90 3.39
CA ILE A 64 -20.56 0.61 2.71
C ILE A 64 -21.55 0.80 1.56
N ALA A 65 -22.63 1.58 1.78
CA ALA A 65 -23.62 1.87 0.75
C ALA A 65 -23.03 2.69 -0.40
N ASP A 66 -22.19 3.68 -0.10
CA ASP A 66 -21.49 4.47 -1.11
C ASP A 66 -20.56 3.59 -1.98
N ASP A 67 -19.86 2.65 -1.36
CA ASP A 67 -19.00 1.69 -2.06
C ASP A 67 -19.81 0.70 -2.94
N LEU A 68 -21.00 0.28 -2.48
CA LEU A 68 -21.90 -0.60 -3.24
C LEU A 68 -22.60 0.12 -4.40
N LEU A 69 -22.95 1.40 -4.22
CA LEU A 69 -23.64 2.22 -5.21
C LEU A 69 -22.68 2.86 -6.22
N ARG A 70 -21.37 2.85 -5.97
CA ARG A 70 -20.40 3.28 -6.96
C ARG A 70 -20.51 2.35 -8.18
N PRO A 71 -20.81 2.90 -9.38
CA PRO A 71 -20.79 2.09 -10.61
C PRO A 71 -19.44 1.33 -10.68
N GLU A 72 -19.46 0.08 -11.13
CA GLU A 72 -18.22 -0.73 -11.28
C GLU A 72 -17.11 -0.02 -12.10
N GLY A 73 -17.46 1.01 -12.88
CA GLY A 73 -16.53 1.90 -13.58
C GLY A 73 -16.20 3.21 -12.85
N ALA A 74 -16.78 3.50 -11.68
CA ALA A 74 -16.53 4.72 -10.89
C ALA A 74 -15.72 4.48 -9.60
N ARG A 75 -15.24 3.28 -9.33
CA ARG A 75 -13.96 3.13 -8.67
C ARG A 75 -12.99 3.83 -9.59
N ALA A 76 -12.44 4.98 -9.19
CA ALA A 76 -11.36 5.62 -9.93
C ALA A 76 -10.37 4.49 -10.22
N ALA A 77 -10.30 4.09 -11.51
CA ALA A 77 -9.54 2.90 -11.87
C ALA A 77 -8.14 3.16 -11.37
N ALA A 78 -7.69 2.35 -10.41
CA ALA A 78 -6.41 2.59 -9.76
C ALA A 78 -5.37 2.78 -10.84
N THR A 79 -4.79 3.97 -10.92
CA THR A 79 -3.85 4.33 -11.96
C THR A 79 -2.52 3.65 -11.64
N ILE A 80 -2.12 2.70 -12.46
CA ILE A 80 -0.80 2.08 -12.31
C ILE A 80 0.24 3.02 -12.87
N ARG A 81 1.21 3.38 -12.05
CA ARG A 81 2.37 4.17 -12.43
C ARG A 81 3.64 3.37 -12.26
N VAL A 82 4.53 3.51 -13.23
CA VAL A 82 5.84 2.86 -13.23
C VAL A 82 6.89 3.93 -13.44
N ALA A 83 7.93 3.91 -12.63
CA ALA A 83 9.09 4.75 -12.81
C ALA A 83 10.36 3.97 -12.54
N SER A 84 11.46 4.45 -13.09
CA SER A 84 12.79 3.88 -12.93
C SER A 84 13.71 4.86 -12.22
N GLY A 85 14.67 4.32 -11.45
CA GLY A 85 15.77 5.05 -10.87
C GLY A 85 17.09 4.41 -11.30
N TYR A 86 18.13 5.22 -11.36
CA TYR A 86 19.50 4.81 -11.62
C TYR A 86 20.44 5.55 -10.69
N ASP A 87 21.37 4.84 -10.09
CA ASP A 87 22.43 5.44 -9.29
C ASP A 87 23.75 4.70 -9.48
N VAL A 88 24.87 5.38 -9.21
CA VAL A 88 26.21 4.82 -9.33
C VAL A 88 27.14 5.44 -8.28
N HIS A 89 27.90 4.57 -7.62
CA HIS A 89 28.91 4.98 -6.66
C HIS A 89 30.27 4.35 -6.98
N ALA A 90 31.32 5.20 -6.89
CA ALA A 90 32.68 4.75 -7.05
C ALA A 90 33.17 3.99 -5.82
N PHE A 91 34.12 3.09 -5.99
CA PHE A 91 34.84 2.45 -4.90
C PHE A 91 35.87 3.39 -4.26
N GLY A 92 36.00 3.26 -2.92
CA GLY A 92 37.04 3.90 -2.12
C GLY A 92 37.60 2.93 -1.07
N PRO A 93 38.57 3.38 -0.26
CA PRO A 93 39.14 2.56 0.82
C PRO A 93 38.09 2.12 1.84
N GLY A 94 38.06 0.83 2.17
CA GLY A 94 37.12 0.23 3.11
C GLY A 94 37.21 -1.30 3.08
N ASP A 95 36.35 -1.95 3.84
CA ASP A 95 36.36 -3.40 4.07
C ASP A 95 34.99 -4.07 3.82
N ALA A 96 33.98 -3.26 3.48
CA ALA A 96 32.63 -3.75 3.16
C ALA A 96 31.90 -2.76 2.23
N VAL A 97 30.95 -3.28 1.45
CA VAL A 97 29.94 -2.50 0.74
C VAL A 97 28.56 -2.72 1.35
N VAL A 98 27.72 -1.68 1.37
CA VAL A 98 26.31 -1.81 1.75
C VAL A 98 25.49 -1.79 0.47
N LEU A 99 24.69 -2.83 0.26
CA LEU A 99 23.84 -2.98 -0.93
C LEU A 99 22.45 -3.48 -0.52
N CYS A 100 21.43 -2.73 -0.86
CA CYS A 100 20.03 -3.04 -0.54
C CYS A 100 19.82 -3.33 0.96
N GLY A 101 20.49 -2.56 1.83
CA GLY A 101 20.42 -2.68 3.29
C GLY A 101 21.20 -3.86 3.89
N VAL A 102 22.07 -4.51 3.11
CA VAL A 102 22.91 -5.64 3.53
C VAL A 102 24.37 -5.27 3.43
N SER A 103 25.12 -5.42 4.52
CA SER A 103 26.59 -5.25 4.53
C SER A 103 27.26 -6.52 4.00
N ILE A 104 28.11 -6.35 3.00
CA ILE A 104 28.82 -7.45 2.32
C ILE A 104 30.33 -7.21 2.44
N PRO A 105 31.10 -8.16 2.96
CA PRO A 105 32.56 -8.07 3.00
C PRO A 105 33.16 -7.84 1.61
N HIS A 106 34.00 -6.83 1.46
CA HIS A 106 34.64 -6.46 0.21
C HIS A 106 35.91 -5.65 0.51
N ALA A 107 36.93 -5.74 -0.35
CA ALA A 107 38.20 -5.04 -0.15
C ALA A 107 38.12 -3.51 -0.31
N LYS A 108 36.96 -2.99 -0.66
CA LYS A 108 36.67 -1.56 -0.85
C LYS A 108 35.26 -1.27 -0.34
N LYS A 109 34.94 -0.01 -0.04
CA LYS A 109 33.58 0.47 0.20
C LYS A 109 33.09 1.35 -0.96
N LEU A 110 31.80 1.62 -1.04
CA LEU A 110 31.26 2.66 -1.90
C LEU A 110 31.42 4.04 -1.26
N VAL A 111 31.66 5.05 -2.08
CA VAL A 111 31.85 6.45 -1.64
C VAL A 111 30.61 7.26 -1.96
N GLY A 112 30.07 7.94 -0.97
CA GLY A 112 28.89 8.80 -1.09
C GLY A 112 28.70 9.70 0.12
N HIS A 113 27.68 10.53 0.10
CA HIS A 113 27.34 11.43 1.22
C HIS A 113 26.63 10.69 2.37
N SER A 114 25.95 9.56 2.06
CA SER A 114 25.30 8.65 2.99
C SER A 114 26.16 7.40 3.23
N ASP A 115 25.53 6.26 3.53
CA ASP A 115 26.16 4.93 3.52
C ASP A 115 26.45 4.42 2.10
N ALA A 116 26.08 5.20 1.06
CA ALA A 116 26.29 4.93 -0.35
C ALA A 116 25.64 3.61 -0.85
N ASP A 117 24.49 3.23 -0.28
CA ASP A 117 23.72 2.09 -0.78
C ASP A 117 23.06 2.44 -2.13
N VAL A 118 23.77 2.15 -3.21
CA VAL A 118 23.37 2.46 -4.57
C VAL A 118 22.04 1.81 -4.96
N GLY A 119 21.72 0.64 -4.42
CA GLY A 119 20.46 -0.06 -4.67
C GLY A 119 19.26 0.65 -4.04
N LEU A 120 19.39 1.08 -2.78
CA LEU A 120 18.35 1.83 -2.09
C LEU A 120 18.18 3.25 -2.66
N HIS A 121 19.26 3.90 -3.13
CA HIS A 121 19.17 5.20 -3.80
C HIS A 121 18.36 5.09 -5.11
N ALA A 122 18.74 4.17 -5.99
CA ALA A 122 18.02 3.95 -7.23
C ALA A 122 16.53 3.60 -6.98
N LEU A 123 16.24 2.80 -5.95
CA LEU A 123 14.87 2.46 -5.59
C LEU A 123 14.09 3.65 -4.99
N THR A 124 14.76 4.51 -4.23
CA THR A 124 14.17 5.76 -3.72
C THR A 124 13.72 6.66 -4.87
N ASP A 125 14.59 6.86 -5.87
CA ASP A 125 14.27 7.64 -7.06
C ASP A 125 13.13 7.04 -7.88
N ALA A 126 13.11 5.71 -8.02
CA ALA A 126 12.00 5.03 -8.70
C ALA A 126 10.66 5.28 -8.00
N LEU A 127 10.61 5.24 -6.66
CA LEU A 127 9.40 5.52 -5.90
C LEU A 127 8.98 6.98 -6.00
N LEU A 128 9.90 7.93 -5.80
CA LEU A 128 9.61 9.36 -5.93
C LEU A 128 9.16 9.71 -7.34
N GLY A 129 9.84 9.19 -8.36
CA GLY A 129 9.49 9.37 -9.77
C GLY A 129 8.08 8.85 -10.11
N SER A 130 7.65 7.73 -9.50
CA SER A 130 6.31 7.16 -9.75
C SER A 130 5.17 8.09 -9.32
N ILE A 131 5.43 8.97 -8.35
CA ILE A 131 4.49 9.97 -7.85
C ILE A 131 4.83 11.40 -8.30
N ALA A 132 5.79 11.57 -9.22
CA ALA A 132 6.25 12.86 -9.74
C ALA A 132 6.74 13.84 -8.64
N GLU A 133 7.45 13.33 -7.62
CA GLU A 133 8.04 14.10 -6.50
C GLU A 133 9.54 14.39 -6.70
N GLY A 134 10.08 14.22 -7.92
CA GLY A 134 11.48 14.45 -8.22
C GLY A 134 12.37 13.26 -7.83
N ASP A 135 13.49 13.53 -7.21
CA ASP A 135 14.55 12.59 -6.86
C ASP A 135 15.03 12.74 -5.41
N ILE A 136 15.93 11.87 -4.99
CA ILE A 136 16.52 11.88 -3.64
C ILE A 136 17.20 13.24 -3.34
N GLY A 137 17.81 13.89 -4.32
CA GLY A 137 18.51 15.17 -4.15
C GLY A 137 17.56 16.33 -3.81
N VAL A 138 16.31 16.29 -4.27
CA VAL A 138 15.28 17.27 -3.94
C VAL A 138 14.86 17.15 -2.48
N HIS A 139 14.70 15.94 -1.96
CA HIS A 139 14.24 15.69 -0.59
C HIS A 139 15.39 15.72 0.44
N PHE A 140 16.58 15.32 0.03
CA PHE A 140 17.75 15.15 0.89
C PHE A 140 18.99 15.79 0.24
N PRO A 141 19.00 17.14 0.12
CA PRO A 141 20.09 17.81 -0.58
C PRO A 141 21.45 17.49 0.04
N PRO A 142 22.47 17.17 -0.78
CA PRO A 142 23.82 16.85 -0.30
C PRO A 142 24.50 17.98 0.48
N SER A 143 24.04 19.23 0.29
CA SER A 143 24.48 20.39 1.03
C SER A 143 24.06 20.39 2.51
N ASP A 144 23.05 19.59 2.89
CA ASP A 144 22.59 19.49 4.26
C ASP A 144 23.41 18.46 5.05
N ALA A 145 24.19 18.95 5.98
CA ALA A 145 25.07 18.11 6.81
C ALA A 145 24.36 17.02 7.62
N ARG A 146 23.04 17.14 7.84
CA ARG A 146 22.23 16.11 8.55
C ARG A 146 22.26 14.75 7.85
N TRP A 147 22.45 14.72 6.54
CA TRP A 147 22.44 13.51 5.75
C TRP A 147 23.81 12.85 5.56
N ARG A 148 24.85 13.49 6.07
CA ARG A 148 26.20 12.92 5.99
C ARG A 148 26.32 11.64 6.80
N GLY A 149 26.60 10.54 6.12
CA GLY A 149 26.67 9.21 6.73
C GLY A 149 25.34 8.62 7.15
N ALA A 150 24.21 9.23 6.74
CA ALA A 150 22.88 8.70 7.02
C ALA A 150 22.67 7.34 6.35
N ALA A 151 21.93 6.45 7.00
CA ALA A 151 21.52 5.19 6.40
C ALA A 151 20.51 5.43 5.27
N SER A 152 20.74 4.88 4.09
CA SER A 152 19.87 5.04 2.91
C SER A 152 18.46 4.47 3.11
N GLU A 153 18.29 3.61 4.12
CA GLU A 153 16.98 3.16 4.62
C GLU A 153 16.03 4.32 4.93
N ILE A 154 16.56 5.43 5.47
CA ILE A 154 15.77 6.63 5.81
C ILE A 154 15.14 7.22 4.55
N PHE A 155 15.91 7.30 3.47
CA PHE A 155 15.46 7.86 2.19
C PHE A 155 14.39 6.98 1.56
N LEU A 156 14.60 5.67 1.55
CA LEU A 156 13.64 4.72 1.00
C LEU A 156 12.32 4.73 1.77
N LYS A 157 12.37 4.75 3.11
CA LYS A 157 11.17 4.84 3.96
C LYS A 157 10.41 6.16 3.74
N HIS A 158 11.12 7.26 3.54
CA HIS A 158 10.51 8.55 3.21
C HIS A 158 9.77 8.47 1.86
N ALA A 159 10.39 7.93 0.82
CA ALA A 159 9.74 7.78 -0.48
C ALA A 159 8.49 6.90 -0.38
N ALA A 160 8.55 5.80 0.37
CA ALA A 160 7.40 4.94 0.63
C ALA A 160 6.28 5.67 1.40
N ALA A 161 6.62 6.51 2.36
CA ALA A 161 5.64 7.33 3.07
C ALA A 161 4.95 8.32 2.13
N LYS A 162 5.69 8.97 1.22
CA LYS A 162 5.15 9.86 0.19
C LYS A 162 4.14 9.18 -0.74
N VAL A 163 4.41 7.95 -1.15
CA VAL A 163 3.45 7.14 -1.92
C VAL A 163 2.15 6.96 -1.13
N ARG A 164 2.25 6.58 0.17
CA ARG A 164 1.08 6.37 1.03
C ARG A 164 0.31 7.65 1.34
N GLU A 165 0.99 8.78 1.53
CA GLU A 165 0.37 10.10 1.73
C GLU A 165 -0.55 10.50 0.56
N ARG A 166 -0.26 10.00 -0.66
CA ARG A 166 -1.11 10.17 -1.85
C ARG A 166 -2.20 9.12 -1.99
N GLY A 167 -2.42 8.30 -0.97
CA GLY A 167 -3.36 7.18 -1.01
C GLY A 167 -2.88 6.02 -1.88
N GLY A 168 -1.59 6.01 -2.26
CA GLY A 168 -1.02 4.99 -3.13
C GLY A 168 -0.54 3.74 -2.40
N GLU A 169 -0.44 2.67 -3.17
CA GLU A 169 0.13 1.39 -2.73
C GLU A 169 1.31 1.00 -3.62
N ILE A 170 2.40 0.54 -3.00
CA ILE A 170 3.54 -0.04 -3.73
C ILE A 170 3.16 -1.47 -4.12
N VAL A 171 3.05 -1.72 -5.42
CA VAL A 171 2.61 -3.01 -5.96
C VAL A 171 3.78 -3.98 -6.08
N HIS A 172 4.91 -3.51 -6.65
CA HIS A 172 6.10 -4.32 -6.91
C HIS A 172 7.32 -3.43 -7.04
N VAL A 173 8.49 -3.94 -6.64
CA VAL A 173 9.78 -3.29 -6.85
C VAL A 173 10.79 -4.29 -7.38
N ASP A 174 11.64 -3.82 -8.30
CA ASP A 174 12.70 -4.61 -8.92
C ASP A 174 14.01 -3.80 -8.93
N VAL A 175 15.08 -4.39 -8.43
CA VAL A 175 16.42 -3.79 -8.41
C VAL A 175 17.39 -4.68 -9.15
N THR A 176 18.16 -4.10 -10.05
CA THR A 176 19.28 -4.75 -10.76
C THR A 176 20.59 -4.12 -10.33
N LEU A 177 21.47 -4.89 -9.72
CA LEU A 177 22.82 -4.46 -9.34
C LEU A 177 23.79 -4.81 -10.47
N LEU A 178 24.57 -3.82 -10.92
CA LEU A 178 25.58 -3.97 -11.96
C LEU A 178 26.97 -3.87 -11.31
N CYS A 179 27.66 -4.99 -11.18
CA CYS A 179 28.99 -5.05 -10.55
C CYS A 179 29.75 -6.30 -10.96
N GLU A 180 31.06 -6.20 -11.07
CA GLU A 180 31.94 -7.36 -11.22
C GLU A 180 32.16 -8.10 -9.90
N ALA A 181 32.18 -7.35 -8.80
CA ALA A 181 32.29 -7.85 -7.41
C ALA A 181 31.56 -6.89 -6.46
N PRO A 182 31.01 -7.38 -5.32
CA PRO A 182 30.95 -8.77 -4.86
C PRO A 182 29.93 -9.62 -5.64
N ARG A 183 29.96 -10.96 -5.47
CA ARG A 183 28.90 -11.83 -5.98
C ARG A 183 27.63 -11.61 -5.18
N ILE A 184 26.55 -11.21 -5.84
CA ILE A 184 25.27 -10.83 -5.21
C ILE A 184 24.41 -12.05 -4.84
N GLY A 185 24.53 -13.15 -5.61
CA GLY A 185 23.68 -14.33 -5.46
C GLY A 185 23.50 -14.83 -4.01
N PRO A 186 24.57 -14.98 -3.21
CA PRO A 186 24.49 -15.43 -1.82
C PRO A 186 23.67 -14.50 -0.89
N TYR A 187 23.58 -13.22 -1.23
CA TYR A 187 22.95 -12.17 -0.40
C TYR A 187 21.56 -11.78 -0.89
N ARG A 188 21.12 -12.30 -2.03
CA ARG A 188 19.85 -11.93 -2.68
C ARG A 188 18.65 -12.00 -1.75
N GLU A 189 18.48 -13.10 -1.04
CA GLU A 189 17.30 -13.28 -0.17
C GLU A 189 17.33 -12.35 1.03
N ALA A 190 18.50 -12.08 1.61
CA ALA A 190 18.66 -11.10 2.68
C ALA A 190 18.30 -9.68 2.20
N MET A 191 18.75 -9.29 1.00
CA MET A 191 18.41 -7.99 0.39
C MET A 191 16.91 -7.86 0.14
N ARG A 192 16.27 -8.91 -0.42
CA ARG A 192 14.82 -8.94 -0.64
C ARG A 192 14.05 -8.75 0.67
N ALA A 193 14.44 -9.46 1.71
CA ALA A 193 13.82 -9.37 3.03
C ALA A 193 13.97 -7.96 3.64
N ARG A 194 15.17 -7.37 3.53
CA ARG A 194 15.42 -6.01 4.04
C ARG A 194 14.59 -4.95 3.32
N ILE A 195 14.54 -4.98 1.99
CA ILE A 195 13.69 -4.05 1.22
C ILE A 195 12.21 -4.27 1.56
N ALA A 196 11.76 -5.52 1.65
CA ALA A 196 10.39 -5.85 2.02
C ALA A 196 10.01 -5.29 3.40
N GLU A 197 10.90 -5.43 4.40
CA GLU A 197 10.75 -4.86 5.74
C GLU A 197 10.65 -3.32 5.70
N MET A 198 11.59 -2.64 5.01
CA MET A 198 11.62 -1.17 4.89
C MET A 198 10.35 -0.62 4.24
N LEU A 199 9.81 -1.33 3.24
CA LEU A 199 8.65 -0.92 2.48
C LEU A 199 7.32 -1.44 3.06
N GLY A 200 7.35 -2.36 4.03
CA GLY A 200 6.14 -3.02 4.56
C GLY A 200 5.47 -3.90 3.51
N LEU A 201 6.24 -4.60 2.68
CA LEU A 201 5.77 -5.47 1.60
C LEU A 201 5.98 -6.95 1.92
N ALA A 202 5.19 -7.81 1.28
CA ALA A 202 5.55 -9.22 1.20
C ALA A 202 6.83 -9.40 0.35
N VAL A 203 7.74 -10.31 0.75
CA VAL A 203 9.02 -10.57 0.04
C VAL A 203 8.78 -10.95 -1.43
N ALA A 204 7.65 -11.58 -1.76
CA ALA A 204 7.27 -11.93 -3.13
C ALA A 204 7.07 -10.69 -4.05
N LYS A 205 6.86 -9.49 -3.49
CA LYS A 205 6.74 -8.22 -4.22
C LYS A 205 8.08 -7.52 -4.46
N VAL A 206 9.21 -8.14 -4.04
CA VAL A 206 10.56 -7.57 -4.18
C VAL A 206 11.41 -8.49 -5.02
N SER A 207 11.96 -7.96 -6.10
CA SER A 207 12.91 -8.65 -6.99
C SER A 207 14.31 -8.04 -6.87
N ILE A 208 15.33 -8.89 -6.78
CA ILE A 208 16.75 -8.50 -6.86
C ILE A 208 17.42 -9.33 -7.94
N LYS A 209 18.05 -8.66 -8.89
CA LYS A 209 18.87 -9.23 -9.96
C LYS A 209 20.27 -8.63 -9.91
N ALA A 210 21.22 -9.31 -10.50
CA ALA A 210 22.56 -8.79 -10.66
C ALA A 210 23.14 -9.25 -12.00
N THR A 211 23.99 -8.40 -12.57
CA THR A 211 24.74 -8.70 -13.77
C THR A 211 26.13 -8.08 -13.69
N THR A 212 27.08 -8.65 -14.43
CA THR A 212 28.38 -8.03 -14.71
C THR A 212 28.25 -7.12 -15.94
N ASN A 213 29.29 -6.34 -16.22
CA ASN A 213 29.45 -5.63 -17.49
C ASN A 213 30.43 -6.35 -18.45
N GLU A 214 30.71 -7.62 -18.19
CA GLU A 214 31.63 -8.45 -19.04
C GLU A 214 32.99 -7.77 -19.27
N GLY A 215 33.52 -7.09 -18.23
CA GLY A 215 34.78 -6.36 -18.31
C GLY A 215 34.70 -4.98 -19.02
N LEU A 216 33.55 -4.58 -19.50
CA LEU A 216 33.35 -3.34 -20.25
C LEU A 216 33.04 -2.14 -19.36
N GLY A 217 33.54 -0.97 -19.75
CA GLY A 217 33.28 0.30 -19.10
C GLY A 217 33.84 0.40 -17.68
N PHE A 218 33.40 1.39 -16.92
CA PHE A 218 33.88 1.65 -15.55
C PHE A 218 33.47 0.55 -14.55
N ILE A 219 32.32 -0.06 -14.74
CA ILE A 219 31.89 -1.20 -13.93
C ILE A 219 32.77 -2.41 -14.21
N GLY A 220 32.99 -2.74 -15.49
CA GLY A 220 33.85 -3.83 -15.90
C GLY A 220 35.31 -3.69 -15.45
N ARG A 221 35.81 -2.47 -15.29
CA ARG A 221 37.12 -2.20 -14.69
C ARG A 221 37.12 -2.19 -13.16
N GLY A 222 35.99 -2.46 -12.50
CA GLY A 222 35.88 -2.49 -11.03
C GLY A 222 36.11 -1.13 -10.38
N GLU A 223 35.64 -0.05 -11.02
CA GLU A 223 35.77 1.33 -10.50
C GLU A 223 34.60 1.69 -9.56
N GLY A 224 33.47 0.97 -9.61
CA GLY A 224 32.30 1.21 -8.80
C GLY A 224 31.20 0.18 -9.03
N ILE A 225 30.03 0.46 -8.45
CA ILE A 225 28.79 -0.32 -8.61
C ILE A 225 27.69 0.63 -9.08
N ALA A 226 26.88 0.17 -10.04
CA ALA A 226 25.65 0.85 -10.41
C ALA A 226 24.44 0.01 -10.04
N ALA A 227 23.30 0.68 -9.89
CA ALA A 227 22.01 0.04 -9.69
C ALA A 227 20.95 0.68 -10.60
N MET A 228 20.07 -0.15 -11.11
CA MET A 228 18.82 0.26 -11.74
C MET A 228 17.67 -0.26 -10.89
N ALA A 229 16.67 0.55 -10.67
CA ALA A 229 15.47 0.13 -9.97
C ALA A 229 14.22 0.50 -10.76
N THR A 230 13.17 -0.29 -10.60
CA THR A 230 11.84 0.01 -11.12
C THR A 230 10.83 -0.17 -10.00
N ALA A 231 9.97 0.81 -9.82
CA ALA A 231 8.86 0.75 -8.89
C ALA A 231 7.54 0.80 -9.65
N THR A 232 6.60 -0.07 -9.26
CA THR A 232 5.22 -0.07 -9.71
C THR A 232 4.35 0.34 -8.54
N VAL A 233 3.57 1.40 -8.72
CA VAL A 233 2.68 2.00 -7.71
C VAL A 233 1.27 2.09 -8.27
N SER A 234 0.29 1.80 -7.43
CA SER A 234 -1.13 2.04 -7.69
C SER A 234 -1.55 3.31 -6.96
N LEU A 235 -2.14 4.27 -7.67
CA LEU A 235 -2.71 5.50 -7.10
C LEU A 235 -4.22 5.51 -7.32
N PRO A 236 -5.02 6.12 -6.40
CA PRO A 236 -6.46 6.28 -6.56
C PRO A 236 -6.83 7.13 -7.77
#